data_a197e9bd3825db9620f87081a2bc7a7e
#
_entry.id   a197e9bd3825db9620f87081a2bc7a7e
#
_cell.length_a   1.000
_cell.length_b   1.000
_cell.length_c   1.000
_cell.angle_alpha   90.00
_cell.angle_beta   90.00
_cell.angle_gamma   90.00
#
_symmetry.space_group_name_H-M   'P 1'
#
loop_
_entity.id
_entity.type
_entity.pdbx_description
1 polymer ?
#
loop_
_entity_poly.entity_id
_entity_poly.type
_entity_poly.pdbx_seq_one_letter_code
_entity_poly.pdbx_strand_id
1 'polypeptide(L)'
;MTKARDEVFQTITREFSCTLGKTTSKAERFEKGLNSGSLTYGEVEYLSLVDIFDVIKQDGDSFQEPGGVFVDLGSGIGKGVIGACLMHQFDRVIGIEILEGLYTKSCELKDVYYSTFPRVLEEEGNPFGFEKMPELELIHGDFLKGEMEFLKETDFVLANSTCFSEELMEQLAERLKEMKRGSWVVTFTKRLPDFDTWDAFKTIKKPMTWGMVTVNIHLKVK
;
A
#
# COMPACT_ATOMS: atom_id res chain seq x y z
N MET A 1 -0.84 9.71 -19.96
CA MET A 1 -0.32 9.76 -18.56
C MET A 1 -0.20 8.39 -17.93
N THR A 2 -1.26 7.61 -17.76
CA THR A 2 -1.23 6.31 -17.06
C THR A 2 -0.24 5.31 -17.65
N LYS A 3 -0.13 5.20 -18.99
CA LYS A 3 0.81 4.27 -19.65
C LYS A 3 2.27 4.60 -19.34
N ALA A 4 2.67 5.85 -19.40
CA ALA A 4 4.05 6.26 -19.11
C ALA A 4 4.41 6.01 -17.63
N ARG A 5 3.47 6.24 -16.71
CA ARG A 5 3.66 5.93 -15.29
C ARG A 5 3.80 4.42 -15.03
N ASP A 6 3.01 3.61 -15.74
CA ASP A 6 3.14 2.15 -15.68
C ASP A 6 4.50 1.68 -16.21
N GLU A 7 4.99 2.23 -17.31
CA GLU A 7 6.33 1.92 -17.85
C GLU A 7 7.45 2.23 -16.82
N VAL A 8 7.34 3.34 -16.10
CA VAL A 8 8.27 3.69 -15.00
C VAL A 8 8.16 2.68 -13.86
N PHE A 9 6.93 2.34 -13.44
CA PHE A 9 6.71 1.33 -12.40
C PHE A 9 7.32 -0.01 -12.79
N GLN A 10 7.09 -0.49 -14.01
CA GLN A 10 7.66 -1.75 -14.53
C GLN A 10 9.19 -1.69 -14.59
N THR A 11 9.76 -0.53 -14.93
CA THR A 11 11.21 -0.34 -14.96
C THR A 11 11.82 -0.47 -13.56
N ILE A 12 11.25 0.22 -12.57
CA ILE A 12 11.73 0.18 -11.18
C ILE A 12 11.57 -1.22 -10.58
N THR A 13 10.44 -1.89 -10.86
CA THR A 13 10.10 -3.19 -10.24
C THR A 13 10.56 -4.42 -11.03
N ARG A 14 11.28 -4.25 -12.13
CA ARG A 14 11.65 -5.31 -13.08
C ARG A 14 12.22 -6.58 -12.42
N GLU A 15 13.18 -6.39 -11.52
CA GLU A 15 13.89 -7.49 -10.83
C GLU A 15 13.10 -8.03 -9.61
N PHE A 16 12.02 -7.36 -9.24
CA PHE A 16 11.23 -7.67 -8.05
C PHE A 16 9.93 -8.40 -8.43
N SER A 17 10.04 -9.61 -8.95
CA SER A 17 8.89 -10.38 -9.42
C SER A 17 7.98 -10.86 -8.27
N CYS A 18 6.68 -11.08 -8.57
CA CYS A 18 5.76 -11.72 -7.61
C CYS A 18 6.26 -13.10 -7.14
N THR A 19 6.98 -13.84 -7.99
CA THR A 19 7.60 -15.11 -7.65
C THR A 19 8.68 -14.92 -6.58
N LEU A 20 9.52 -13.89 -6.70
CA LEU A 20 10.52 -13.55 -5.69
C LEU A 20 9.86 -13.32 -4.32
N GLY A 21 8.82 -12.49 -4.24
CA GLY A 21 8.11 -12.25 -2.99
C GLY A 21 7.49 -13.51 -2.39
N LYS A 22 6.83 -14.34 -3.24
CA LYS A 22 6.25 -15.63 -2.80
C LYS A 22 7.29 -16.60 -2.26
N THR A 23 8.44 -16.74 -2.93
CA THR A 23 9.51 -17.66 -2.50
C THR A 23 10.18 -17.17 -1.22
N THR A 24 10.46 -15.86 -1.10
CA THR A 24 11.03 -15.23 0.09
C THR A 24 10.12 -15.43 1.31
N SER A 25 8.83 -15.07 1.18
CA SER A 25 7.84 -15.26 2.24
C SER A 25 7.72 -16.73 2.66
N LYS A 26 7.64 -17.66 1.70
CA LYS A 26 7.50 -19.09 1.98
C LYS A 26 8.71 -19.65 2.70
N ALA A 27 9.92 -19.28 2.29
CA ALA A 27 11.16 -19.74 2.89
C ALA A 27 11.25 -19.30 4.36
N GLU A 28 11.05 -18.02 4.64
CA GLU A 28 11.13 -17.48 6.00
C GLU A 28 10.04 -18.07 6.92
N ARG A 29 8.80 -18.18 6.42
CA ARG A 29 7.71 -18.80 7.21
C ARG A 29 8.01 -20.25 7.54
N PHE A 30 8.59 -21.00 6.61
CA PHE A 30 8.99 -22.38 6.83
C PHE A 30 10.10 -22.46 7.89
N GLU A 31 11.15 -21.66 7.74
CA GLU A 31 12.30 -21.62 8.67
C GLU A 31 11.89 -21.23 10.09
N LYS A 32 11.03 -20.23 10.22
CA LYS A 32 10.56 -19.73 11.53
C LYS A 32 9.32 -20.46 12.08
N GLY A 33 8.81 -21.49 11.39
CA GLY A 33 7.62 -22.24 11.79
C GLY A 33 6.33 -21.41 11.83
N LEU A 34 6.23 -20.36 10.99
CA LEU A 34 5.10 -19.44 10.94
C LEU A 34 3.97 -20.01 10.06
N ASN A 35 2.93 -20.55 10.68
CA ASN A 35 1.82 -21.21 9.97
C ASN A 35 0.59 -20.31 9.74
N SER A 36 0.67 -19.02 10.05
CA SER A 36 -0.46 -18.10 9.86
C SER A 36 -0.76 -17.89 8.38
N GLY A 37 -2.02 -18.11 7.99
CA GLY A 37 -2.52 -17.78 6.65
C GLY A 37 -2.41 -16.30 6.32
N SER A 38 -2.49 -15.43 7.33
CA SER A 38 -2.39 -13.98 7.19
C SER A 38 -1.04 -13.50 6.64
N LEU A 39 0.00 -14.35 6.72
CA LEU A 39 1.33 -14.07 6.17
C LEU A 39 1.49 -14.56 4.71
N THR A 40 0.41 -14.94 4.05
CA THR A 40 0.45 -15.37 2.66
C THR A 40 0.70 -14.18 1.75
N TYR A 41 1.76 -14.28 0.94
CA TYR A 41 2.15 -13.21 0.04
C TYR A 41 1.27 -13.11 -1.22
N GLY A 42 0.83 -11.90 -1.54
CA GLY A 42 0.13 -11.53 -2.77
C GLY A 42 0.33 -10.05 -3.08
N GLU A 43 0.40 -9.68 -4.35
CA GLU A 43 0.67 -8.31 -4.78
C GLU A 43 -0.59 -7.64 -5.34
N VAL A 44 -0.85 -6.42 -4.93
CA VAL A 44 -1.81 -5.54 -5.58
C VAL A 44 -1.23 -5.10 -6.93
N GLU A 45 -1.99 -5.25 -8.00
CA GLU A 45 -1.59 -4.79 -9.32
C GLU A 45 -1.54 -3.25 -9.36
N TYR A 46 -0.45 -2.69 -9.92
CA TYR A 46 -0.25 -1.22 -9.94
C TYR A 46 -1.43 -0.47 -10.56
N LEU A 47 -1.88 -0.89 -11.74
CA LEU A 47 -3.02 -0.24 -12.40
C LEU A 47 -4.32 -0.34 -11.60
N SER A 48 -4.50 -1.46 -10.87
CA SER A 48 -5.64 -1.60 -9.95
C SER A 48 -5.53 -0.64 -8.76
N LEU A 49 -4.33 -0.41 -8.23
CA LEU A 49 -4.10 0.57 -7.17
C LEU A 49 -4.38 1.99 -7.66
N VAL A 50 -3.92 2.35 -8.87
CA VAL A 50 -4.24 3.64 -9.51
C VAL A 50 -5.75 3.82 -9.67
N ASP A 51 -6.45 2.82 -10.20
CA ASP A 51 -7.90 2.88 -10.35
C ASP A 51 -8.66 3.03 -9.02
N ILE A 52 -8.17 2.38 -7.94
CA ILE A 52 -8.74 2.52 -6.59
C ILE A 52 -8.54 3.96 -6.09
N PHE A 53 -7.34 4.50 -6.30
CA PHE A 53 -7.02 5.88 -5.91
C PHE A 53 -7.85 6.90 -6.70
N ASP A 54 -8.05 6.68 -8.00
CA ASP A 54 -8.88 7.52 -8.84
C ASP A 54 -10.35 7.56 -8.36
N VAL A 55 -10.88 6.45 -7.86
CA VAL A 55 -12.22 6.41 -7.21
C VAL A 55 -12.25 7.32 -5.98
N ILE A 56 -11.24 7.25 -5.11
CA ILE A 56 -11.15 8.10 -3.93
C ILE A 56 -11.03 9.58 -4.33
N LYS A 57 -10.21 9.86 -5.34
CA LYS A 57 -9.96 11.21 -5.83
C LYS A 57 -11.19 11.85 -6.46
N GLN A 58 -11.90 11.12 -7.31
CA GLN A 58 -13.03 11.63 -8.09
C GLN A 58 -14.34 11.60 -7.31
N ASP A 59 -14.68 10.44 -6.74
CA ASP A 59 -15.96 10.23 -6.06
C ASP A 59 -15.91 10.73 -4.61
N GLY A 60 -14.74 10.68 -3.97
CA GLY A 60 -14.53 11.11 -2.59
C GLY A 60 -14.02 12.54 -2.44
N ASP A 61 -13.81 13.26 -3.56
CA ASP A 61 -13.27 14.64 -3.60
C ASP A 61 -12.02 14.84 -2.71
N SER A 62 -11.12 13.86 -2.74
CA SER A 62 -9.90 13.85 -1.93
C SER A 62 -8.65 13.86 -2.80
N PHE A 63 -7.50 14.27 -2.22
CA PHE A 63 -6.20 14.29 -2.91
C PHE A 63 -6.19 15.11 -4.21
N GLN A 64 -6.91 16.24 -4.24
CA GLN A 64 -6.92 17.15 -5.39
C GLN A 64 -5.58 17.88 -5.52
N GLU A 65 -4.94 18.19 -4.39
CA GLU A 65 -3.65 18.84 -4.28
C GLU A 65 -2.57 17.85 -3.82
N PRO A 66 -1.27 18.11 -4.15
CA PRO A 66 -0.15 17.35 -3.59
C PRO A 66 -0.15 17.32 -2.07
N GLY A 67 0.42 16.28 -1.49
CA GLY A 67 0.57 16.14 -0.03
C GLY A 67 -0.12 14.91 0.53
N GLY A 68 -0.10 14.80 1.86
CA GLY A 68 -0.69 13.70 2.61
C GLY A 68 0.26 12.55 2.88
N VAL A 69 -0.20 11.61 3.72
CA VAL A 69 0.55 10.44 4.17
C VAL A 69 -0.16 9.16 3.75
N PHE A 70 0.57 8.31 3.02
CA PHE A 70 0.12 6.98 2.62
C PHE A 70 0.83 5.91 3.45
N VAL A 71 0.10 4.87 3.86
CA VAL A 71 0.65 3.73 4.62
C VAL A 71 0.19 2.42 3.99
N ASP A 72 1.14 1.50 3.73
CA ASP A 72 0.88 0.12 3.30
C ASP A 72 1.16 -0.86 4.45
N LEU A 73 0.12 -1.48 4.98
CA LEU A 73 0.18 -2.44 6.08
C LEU A 73 0.34 -3.87 5.56
N GLY A 74 1.52 -4.45 5.76
CA GLY A 74 1.95 -5.69 5.12
C GLY A 74 2.49 -5.41 3.72
N SER A 75 3.44 -4.48 3.61
CA SER A 75 3.93 -3.94 2.33
C SER A 75 4.71 -4.95 1.47
N GLY A 76 5.03 -6.13 2.01
CA GLY A 76 5.75 -7.16 1.29
C GLY A 76 7.11 -6.68 0.78
N ILE A 77 7.41 -6.92 -0.50
CA ILE A 77 8.63 -6.41 -1.14
C ILE A 77 8.53 -4.93 -1.58
N GLY A 78 7.48 -4.19 -1.16
CA GLY A 78 7.38 -2.76 -1.34
C GLY A 78 6.72 -2.28 -2.63
N LYS A 79 6.14 -3.15 -3.46
CA LYS A 79 5.53 -2.71 -4.73
C LYS A 79 4.32 -1.78 -4.55
N GLY A 80 3.47 -2.01 -3.53
CA GLY A 80 2.37 -1.11 -3.19
C GLY A 80 2.89 0.27 -2.81
N VAL A 81 3.98 0.32 -2.05
CA VAL A 81 4.67 1.54 -1.63
C VAL A 81 5.23 2.32 -2.83
N ILE A 82 5.94 1.63 -3.75
CA ILE A 82 6.42 2.26 -4.99
C ILE A 82 5.24 2.74 -5.85
N GLY A 83 4.18 1.94 -5.96
CA GLY A 83 2.96 2.33 -6.66
C GLY A 83 2.36 3.63 -6.09
N ALA A 84 2.32 3.76 -4.76
CA ALA A 84 1.87 4.99 -4.10
C ALA A 84 2.74 6.19 -4.44
N CYS A 85 4.08 6.03 -4.41
CA CYS A 85 5.01 7.08 -4.79
C CYS A 85 4.82 7.56 -6.25
N LEU A 86 4.32 6.70 -7.14
CA LEU A 86 4.13 7.02 -8.55
C LEU A 86 2.70 7.49 -8.89
N MET A 87 1.70 7.22 -8.06
CA MET A 87 0.32 7.60 -8.35
C MET A 87 -0.03 9.01 -7.90
N HIS A 88 0.59 9.49 -6.81
CA HIS A 88 0.33 10.81 -6.24
C HIS A 88 1.59 11.36 -5.57
N GLN A 89 1.74 12.68 -5.56
CA GLN A 89 2.82 13.36 -4.83
C GLN A 89 2.46 13.46 -3.35
N PHE A 90 2.51 12.32 -2.64
CA PHE A 90 2.39 12.31 -1.19
C PHE A 90 3.60 13.02 -0.55
N ASP A 91 3.44 13.55 0.65
CA ASP A 91 4.59 14.00 1.45
C ASP A 91 5.40 12.82 1.95
N ARG A 92 4.71 11.79 2.48
CA ARG A 92 5.32 10.56 3.01
C ARG A 92 4.57 9.34 2.52
N VAL A 93 5.33 8.29 2.20
CA VAL A 93 4.81 6.97 1.85
C VAL A 93 5.52 5.95 2.75
N ILE A 94 4.76 5.22 3.56
CA ILE A 94 5.29 4.34 4.60
C ILE A 94 4.87 2.91 4.30
N GLY A 95 5.82 1.97 4.31
CA GLY A 95 5.56 0.53 4.24
C GLY A 95 5.93 -0.17 5.54
N ILE A 96 5.05 -1.05 6.05
CA ILE A 96 5.32 -1.84 7.25
C ILE A 96 5.25 -3.31 6.87
N GLU A 97 6.31 -4.06 7.17
CA GLU A 97 6.38 -5.49 6.85
C GLU A 97 6.98 -6.27 8.03
N ILE A 98 6.32 -7.36 8.41
CA ILE A 98 6.73 -8.19 9.55
C ILE A 98 7.76 -9.25 9.19
N LEU A 99 7.76 -9.74 7.93
CA LEU A 99 8.73 -10.72 7.46
C LEU A 99 10.03 -10.02 7.05
N GLU A 100 11.11 -10.37 7.73
CA GLU A 100 12.44 -9.78 7.55
C GLU A 100 12.96 -9.91 6.11
N GLY A 101 12.75 -11.07 5.50
CA GLY A 101 13.17 -11.32 4.11
C GLY A 101 12.42 -10.45 3.11
N LEU A 102 11.12 -10.22 3.30
CA LEU A 102 10.34 -9.32 2.47
C LEU A 102 10.73 -7.85 2.71
N TYR A 103 10.90 -7.46 3.98
CA TYR A 103 11.40 -6.13 4.33
C TYR A 103 12.76 -5.85 3.70
N THR A 104 13.70 -6.79 3.75
CA THR A 104 15.02 -6.64 3.11
C THR A 104 14.89 -6.41 1.60
N LYS A 105 14.00 -7.16 0.92
CA LYS A 105 13.72 -6.94 -0.52
C LYS A 105 13.06 -5.60 -0.78
N SER A 106 12.23 -5.10 0.11
CA SER A 106 11.64 -3.76 -0.03
C SER A 106 12.69 -2.65 0.10
N CYS A 107 13.72 -2.84 0.95
CA CYS A 107 14.85 -1.91 1.04
C CYS A 107 15.67 -1.89 -0.26
N GLU A 108 15.94 -3.07 -0.86
CA GLU A 108 16.60 -3.14 -2.17
C GLU A 108 15.78 -2.42 -3.26
N LEU A 109 14.46 -2.60 -3.27
CA LEU A 109 13.57 -1.92 -4.21
C LEU A 109 13.53 -0.39 -3.98
N LYS A 110 13.58 0.05 -2.73
CA LYS A 110 13.69 1.47 -2.37
C LYS A 110 14.96 2.10 -2.96
N ASP A 111 16.10 1.40 -2.93
CA ASP A 111 17.35 1.87 -3.52
C ASP A 111 17.23 2.04 -5.04
N VAL A 112 16.55 1.10 -5.72
CA VAL A 112 16.25 1.21 -7.16
C VAL A 112 15.35 2.41 -7.44
N TYR A 113 14.32 2.64 -6.62
CA TYR A 113 13.45 3.81 -6.74
C TYR A 113 14.24 5.12 -6.66
N TYR A 114 15.07 5.28 -5.63
CA TYR A 114 15.86 6.51 -5.43
C TYR A 114 16.97 6.71 -6.48
N SER A 115 17.44 5.65 -7.12
CA SER A 115 18.41 5.77 -8.23
C SER A 115 17.78 6.05 -9.59
N THR A 116 16.50 5.70 -9.76
CA THR A 116 15.79 5.75 -11.06
C THR A 116 14.86 6.96 -11.16
N PHE A 117 14.00 7.17 -10.16
CA PHE A 117 12.91 8.13 -10.25
C PHE A 117 13.34 9.60 -10.35
N PRO A 118 14.43 10.08 -9.71
CA PRO A 118 14.92 11.46 -9.89
C PRO A 118 15.17 11.81 -11.35
N ARG A 119 15.76 10.86 -12.11
CA ARG A 119 16.03 11.05 -13.53
C ARG A 119 14.76 11.22 -14.36
N VAL A 120 13.72 10.44 -14.01
CA VAL A 120 12.40 10.54 -14.67
C VAL A 120 11.75 11.90 -14.43
N LEU A 121 11.93 12.47 -13.24
CA LEU A 121 11.40 13.80 -12.91
C LEU A 121 12.13 14.94 -13.64
N GLU A 122 13.42 14.76 -13.93
CA GLU A 122 14.27 15.73 -14.65
C GLU A 122 14.07 15.67 -16.17
N GLU A 123 13.51 14.58 -16.71
CA GLU A 123 13.29 14.43 -18.15
C GLU A 123 12.23 15.40 -18.67
N GLU A 124 12.46 15.92 -19.87
CA GLU A 124 11.51 16.77 -20.59
C GLU A 124 10.21 15.98 -20.84
N GLY A 125 9.08 16.53 -20.42
CA GLY A 125 7.79 15.84 -20.51
C GLY A 125 7.48 14.89 -19.35
N ASN A 126 8.11 15.08 -18.18
CA ASN A 126 7.81 14.38 -16.93
C ASN A 126 6.31 13.99 -16.81
N PRO A 127 5.98 12.67 -16.86
CA PRO A 127 4.59 12.21 -16.91
C PRO A 127 3.87 12.34 -15.56
N PHE A 128 4.60 12.67 -14.49
CA PHE A 128 4.05 12.75 -13.14
C PHE A 128 3.54 14.16 -12.81
N GLY A 129 4.22 15.21 -13.32
CA GLY A 129 3.97 16.58 -12.94
C GLY A 129 4.31 16.85 -11.45
N PHE A 130 5.14 16.00 -10.84
CA PHE A 130 5.54 16.15 -9.45
C PHE A 130 6.68 17.17 -9.34
N GLU A 131 6.61 18.03 -8.33
CA GLU A 131 7.66 19.00 -8.03
C GLU A 131 8.78 18.38 -7.18
N LYS A 132 8.42 17.38 -6.35
CA LYS A 132 9.35 16.66 -5.47
C LYS A 132 8.99 15.17 -5.41
N MET A 133 9.94 14.35 -5.04
CA MET A 133 9.69 12.94 -4.72
C MET A 133 8.97 12.81 -3.38
N PRO A 134 8.00 11.88 -3.24
CA PRO A 134 7.54 11.43 -1.94
C PRO A 134 8.68 10.89 -1.08
N GLU A 135 8.68 11.20 0.22
CA GLU A 135 9.58 10.56 1.16
C GLU A 135 9.11 9.12 1.42
N LEU A 136 9.99 8.16 1.14
CA LEU A 136 9.70 6.73 1.30
C LEU A 136 10.36 6.17 2.56
N GLU A 137 9.54 5.70 3.48
CA GLU A 137 9.95 5.05 4.72
C GLU A 137 9.53 3.57 4.74
N LEU A 138 10.41 2.70 5.21
CA LEU A 138 10.13 1.28 5.38
C LEU A 138 10.42 0.88 6.82
N ILE A 139 9.46 0.18 7.43
CA ILE A 139 9.51 -0.24 8.82
C ILE A 139 9.43 -1.77 8.89
N HIS A 140 10.44 -2.39 9.48
CA HIS A 140 10.38 -3.81 9.83
C HIS A 140 9.64 -3.97 11.16
N GLY A 141 8.42 -4.52 11.13
CA GLY A 141 7.63 -4.65 12.33
C GLY A 141 6.21 -5.17 12.12
N ASP A 142 5.55 -5.39 13.24
CA ASP A 142 4.14 -5.79 13.32
C ASP A 142 3.26 -4.52 13.43
N PHE A 143 2.43 -4.25 12.44
CA PHE A 143 1.57 -3.07 12.42
C PHE A 143 0.50 -3.04 13.54
N LEU A 144 0.33 -4.13 14.28
CA LEU A 144 -0.51 -4.15 15.47
C LEU A 144 0.24 -3.75 16.74
N LYS A 145 1.57 -3.68 16.71
CA LYS A 145 2.41 -3.45 17.87
C LYS A 145 3.19 -2.14 17.77
N GLY A 146 3.59 -1.64 18.93
CA GLY A 146 4.39 -0.43 19.01
C GLY A 146 3.59 0.85 18.82
N GLU A 147 4.30 1.96 18.96
CA GLU A 147 3.75 3.30 18.72
C GLU A 147 3.89 3.65 17.23
N MET A 148 2.80 4.09 16.63
CA MET A 148 2.74 4.51 15.22
C MET A 148 2.16 5.93 15.17
N GLU A 149 2.89 6.89 15.72
CA GLU A 149 2.46 8.30 15.79
C GLU A 149 2.02 8.84 14.40
N PHE A 150 2.63 8.34 13.31
CA PHE A 150 2.25 8.72 11.96
C PHE A 150 0.81 8.35 11.58
N LEU A 151 0.15 7.40 12.28
CA LEU A 151 -1.26 7.08 12.01
C LEU A 151 -2.18 8.28 12.23
N LYS A 152 -1.86 9.15 13.17
CA LYS A 152 -2.63 10.37 13.43
C LYS A 152 -2.61 11.36 12.26
N GLU A 153 -1.56 11.30 11.44
CA GLU A 153 -1.36 12.14 10.27
C GLU A 153 -1.75 11.44 8.96
N THR A 154 -1.99 10.11 9.02
CA THR A 154 -2.24 9.29 7.84
C THR A 154 -3.56 9.66 7.17
N ASP A 155 -3.48 9.83 5.85
CA ASP A 155 -4.62 10.14 4.98
C ASP A 155 -5.15 8.90 4.27
N PHE A 156 -4.27 7.95 3.93
CA PHE A 156 -4.64 6.76 3.19
C PHE A 156 -3.88 5.52 3.68
N VAL A 157 -4.63 4.49 4.06
CA VAL A 157 -4.10 3.17 4.40
C VAL A 157 -4.50 2.15 3.34
N LEU A 158 -3.53 1.40 2.85
CA LEU A 158 -3.71 0.18 2.07
C LEU A 158 -3.43 -1.02 2.99
N ALA A 159 -4.35 -1.99 3.03
CA ALA A 159 -4.15 -3.25 3.74
C ALA A 159 -4.59 -4.41 2.85
N ASN A 160 -3.64 -5.20 2.33
CA ASN A 160 -3.95 -6.40 1.55
C ASN A 160 -4.47 -7.51 2.45
N SER A 161 -5.72 -7.37 2.88
CA SER A 161 -6.37 -8.16 3.91
C SER A 161 -7.04 -9.46 3.41
N THR A 162 -6.81 -9.88 2.16
CA THR A 162 -7.45 -11.06 1.57
C THR A 162 -7.31 -12.31 2.45
N CYS A 163 -6.14 -12.51 3.05
CA CYS A 163 -5.83 -13.66 3.90
C CYS A 163 -5.91 -13.36 5.41
N PHE A 164 -6.34 -12.17 5.83
CA PHE A 164 -6.44 -11.83 7.25
C PHE A 164 -7.59 -12.61 7.92
N SER A 165 -7.39 -13.08 9.14
CA SER A 165 -8.47 -13.65 9.97
C SER A 165 -9.47 -12.56 10.36
N GLU A 166 -10.64 -12.96 10.85
CA GLU A 166 -11.63 -12.00 11.38
C GLU A 166 -11.07 -11.26 12.59
N GLU A 167 -10.40 -11.99 13.49
CA GLU A 167 -9.72 -11.41 14.65
C GLU A 167 -8.68 -10.34 14.24
N LEU A 168 -7.87 -10.63 13.21
CA LEU A 168 -6.89 -9.66 12.71
C LEU A 168 -7.58 -8.43 12.10
N MET A 169 -8.73 -8.60 11.44
CA MET A 169 -9.52 -7.48 10.91
C MET A 169 -10.10 -6.61 12.04
N GLU A 170 -10.53 -7.22 13.16
CA GLU A 170 -11.00 -6.49 14.34
C GLU A 170 -9.87 -5.69 14.99
N GLN A 171 -8.70 -6.31 15.19
CA GLN A 171 -7.51 -5.65 15.71
C GLN A 171 -7.03 -4.51 14.80
N LEU A 172 -7.06 -4.74 13.48
CA LEU A 172 -6.74 -3.71 12.49
C LEU A 172 -7.69 -2.52 12.58
N ALA A 173 -9.01 -2.78 12.62
CA ALA A 173 -10.02 -1.72 12.71
C ALA A 173 -9.84 -0.88 13.99
N GLU A 174 -9.55 -1.52 15.13
CA GLU A 174 -9.29 -0.85 16.39
C GLU A 174 -8.01 0.02 16.30
N ARG A 175 -6.95 -0.53 15.72
CA ARG A 175 -5.68 0.19 15.54
C ARG A 175 -5.84 1.43 14.67
N LEU A 176 -6.60 1.32 13.60
CA LEU A 176 -6.84 2.42 12.66
C LEU A 176 -7.75 3.53 13.21
N LYS A 177 -8.38 3.34 14.38
CA LYS A 177 -9.10 4.44 15.06
C LYS A 177 -8.22 5.62 15.43
N GLU A 178 -6.91 5.42 15.52
CA GLU A 178 -5.95 6.50 15.74
C GLU A 178 -5.84 7.49 14.56
N MET A 179 -6.25 7.10 13.35
CA MET A 179 -6.25 7.98 12.19
C MET A 179 -7.18 9.16 12.36
N LYS A 180 -6.90 10.25 11.66
CA LYS A 180 -7.78 11.43 11.65
C LYS A 180 -9.11 11.15 10.90
N ARG A 181 -10.15 11.88 11.23
CA ARG A 181 -11.40 11.87 10.47
C ARG A 181 -11.16 12.33 9.03
N GLY A 182 -11.84 11.70 8.07
CA GLY A 182 -11.67 11.98 6.65
C GLY A 182 -10.56 11.16 5.98
N SER A 183 -9.87 10.29 6.75
CA SER A 183 -8.90 9.37 6.19
C SER A 183 -9.55 8.19 5.48
N TRP A 184 -8.83 7.63 4.52
CA TRP A 184 -9.26 6.51 3.70
C TRP A 184 -8.55 5.21 4.09
N VAL A 185 -9.30 4.11 4.07
CA VAL A 185 -8.74 2.76 4.24
C VAL A 185 -9.24 1.86 3.14
N VAL A 186 -8.32 1.19 2.47
CA VAL A 186 -8.63 0.18 1.44
C VAL A 186 -8.28 -1.19 1.96
N THR A 187 -9.28 -2.09 1.95
CA THR A 187 -9.14 -3.50 2.31
C THR A 187 -9.59 -4.40 1.18
N PHE A 188 -9.12 -5.64 1.18
CA PHE A 188 -9.43 -6.63 0.15
C PHE A 188 -10.22 -7.79 0.75
N THR A 189 -11.25 -8.24 0.02
CA THR A 189 -12.15 -9.35 0.36
C THR A 189 -13.04 -9.05 1.57
N LYS A 190 -12.46 -8.66 2.69
CA LYS A 190 -13.17 -8.36 3.95
C LYS A 190 -13.30 -6.87 4.16
N ARG A 191 -14.44 -6.44 4.73
CA ARG A 191 -14.66 -5.06 5.18
C ARG A 191 -14.07 -4.87 6.57
N LEU A 192 -13.70 -3.63 6.89
CA LEU A 192 -13.45 -3.27 8.28
C LEU A 192 -14.73 -3.44 9.08
N PRO A 193 -14.68 -4.07 10.26
CA PRO A 193 -15.79 -4.01 11.23
C PRO A 193 -15.93 -2.59 11.80
N ASP A 194 -16.95 -2.36 12.63
CA ASP A 194 -17.27 -1.05 13.21
C ASP A 194 -17.71 -0.02 12.15
N PHE A 195 -18.90 -0.27 11.59
CA PHE A 195 -19.53 0.60 10.59
C PHE A 195 -19.89 1.99 11.09
N ASP A 196 -19.85 2.22 12.38
CA ASP A 196 -20.04 3.55 12.99
C ASP A 196 -18.81 4.45 12.80
N THR A 197 -17.62 3.87 12.78
CA THR A 197 -16.35 4.57 12.56
C THR A 197 -15.99 4.60 11.08
N TRP A 198 -16.25 3.50 10.36
CA TRP A 198 -15.84 3.28 8.98
C TRP A 198 -17.05 3.22 8.05
N ASP A 199 -17.34 4.31 7.35
CA ASP A 199 -18.33 4.26 6.27
C ASP A 199 -17.79 3.40 5.12
N ALA A 200 -18.58 2.41 4.70
CA ALA A 200 -18.29 1.61 3.52
C ALA A 200 -18.61 2.43 2.24
N PHE A 201 -17.77 3.41 1.95
CA PHE A 201 -17.94 4.38 0.87
C PHE A 201 -18.22 3.71 -0.47
N LYS A 202 -17.39 2.73 -0.87
CA LYS A 202 -17.55 2.03 -2.14
C LYS A 202 -16.96 0.63 -2.09
N THR A 203 -17.59 -0.29 -2.85
CA THR A 203 -17.07 -1.63 -3.09
C THR A 203 -16.95 -1.84 -4.59
N ILE A 204 -15.76 -2.24 -5.05
CA ILE A 204 -15.46 -2.50 -6.46
C ILE A 204 -14.75 -3.84 -6.63
N LYS A 205 -14.66 -4.34 -7.86
CA LYS A 205 -13.86 -5.54 -8.18
C LYS A 205 -12.66 -5.14 -9.03
N LYS A 206 -11.49 -5.63 -8.67
CA LYS A 206 -10.24 -5.37 -9.39
C LYS A 206 -9.41 -6.65 -9.55
N PRO A 207 -8.67 -6.78 -10.66
CA PRO A 207 -7.71 -7.86 -10.84
C PRO A 207 -6.49 -7.65 -9.92
N MET A 208 -6.01 -8.75 -9.34
CA MET A 208 -4.78 -8.82 -8.53
C MET A 208 -3.95 -10.00 -9.01
N THR A 209 -2.71 -10.12 -8.57
CA THR A 209 -1.82 -11.23 -9.00
C THR A 209 -2.37 -12.63 -8.70
N TRP A 210 -3.38 -12.75 -7.84
CA TRP A 210 -4.03 -14.01 -7.45
C TRP A 210 -5.46 -14.16 -7.96
N GLY A 211 -5.99 -13.21 -8.74
CA GLY A 211 -7.33 -13.27 -9.33
C GLY A 211 -8.16 -12.01 -9.12
N MET A 212 -9.45 -12.10 -9.47
CA MET A 212 -10.41 -10.99 -9.28
C MET A 212 -10.84 -10.90 -7.83
N VAL A 213 -10.68 -9.73 -7.22
CA VAL A 213 -10.89 -9.50 -5.79
C VAL A 213 -11.88 -8.37 -5.54
N THR A 214 -12.67 -8.51 -4.49
CA THR A 214 -13.50 -7.44 -3.94
C THR A 214 -12.60 -6.47 -3.17
N VAL A 215 -12.63 -5.20 -3.56
CA VAL A 215 -11.94 -4.09 -2.90
C VAL A 215 -12.98 -3.27 -2.16
N ASN A 216 -12.76 -3.05 -0.88
CA ASN A 216 -13.62 -2.23 -0.04
C ASN A 216 -12.89 -0.93 0.30
N ILE A 217 -13.49 0.19 -0.06
CA ILE A 217 -12.99 1.54 0.20
C ILE A 217 -13.80 2.10 1.36
N HIS A 218 -13.11 2.46 2.43
CA HIS A 218 -13.73 2.97 3.65
C HIS A 218 -13.28 4.40 3.89
N LEU A 219 -14.22 5.24 4.34
CA LEU A 219 -13.97 6.60 4.82
C LEU A 219 -14.14 6.64 6.34
N LYS A 220 -13.18 7.22 7.05
CA LYS A 220 -13.30 7.45 8.49
C LYS A 220 -14.22 8.63 8.78
N VAL A 221 -15.34 8.36 9.46
CA VAL A 221 -16.38 9.36 9.73
C VAL A 221 -16.44 9.83 11.19
N LYS A 222 -15.77 9.09 12.11
CA LYS A 222 -15.64 9.47 13.54
C LYS A 222 -14.19 9.48 13.98
#